data_d5e1b8d7748be69405aa51078048a0b8
#
_entry.id   d5e1b8d7748be69405aa51078048a0b8
#
_cell.length_a   1.000
_cell.length_b   1.000
_cell.length_c   1.000
_cell.angle_alpha   90.00
_cell.angle_beta   90.00
_cell.angle_gamma   90.00
#
_symmetry.space_group_name_H-M   'P 1'
#
loop_
_entity.id
_entity.type
_entity.pdbx_description
1 polymer ?
#
loop_
_entity_poly.entity_id
_entity_poly.type
_entity_poly.pdbx_seq_one_letter_code
_entity_poly.pdbx_strand_id
1 'polypeptide(L)'
;MKADSKKIFYFIGIGGVGMSALARLCLKDGYSVYGYDKISSEITDQLIKKGINIIFDNSVSALNELLLSTEVQIIYSAAIPNSHPQLEFYKKQGNNVSKRAEFLSKICNNKKTLAVAGTHGKTTTSSILTHIF
;
A
#
# COMPACT_ATOMS: atom_id res chain seq x y z
N MET A 1 -0.32 -13.14 13.74
CA MET A 1 -0.15 -11.91 13.61
C MET A 1 1.15 -11.38 13.93
N LYS A 2 1.69 -11.61 15.06
CA LYS A 2 2.98 -11.12 15.33
C LYS A 2 4.01 -11.67 14.43
N ALA A 3 3.83 -12.90 13.98
CA ALA A 3 4.77 -13.51 13.08
C ALA A 3 4.86 -12.73 11.79
N ASP A 4 3.79 -12.03 11.46
CA ASP A 4 3.77 -11.28 10.23
C ASP A 4 4.29 -9.87 10.38
N SER A 5 4.73 -9.52 11.56
CA SER A 5 5.21 -8.17 11.79
C SER A 5 6.42 -7.82 10.95
N LYS A 6 7.08 -8.83 10.40
CA LYS A 6 8.25 -8.59 9.55
C LYS A 6 7.88 -8.41 8.10
N LYS A 7 6.59 -8.59 7.76
CA LYS A 7 6.17 -8.39 6.38
C LYS A 7 6.38 -6.94 5.99
N ILE A 8 6.86 -6.74 4.79
CA ILE A 8 7.14 -5.41 4.27
C ILE A 8 6.17 -5.11 3.14
N PHE A 9 5.57 -3.94 3.19
CA PHE A 9 4.69 -3.47 2.13
C PHE A 9 5.32 -2.27 1.45
N TYR A 10 5.30 -2.27 0.14
CA TYR A 10 5.81 -1.16 -0.65
C TYR A 10 4.69 -0.66 -1.55
N PHE A 11 4.32 0.60 -1.37
CA PHE A 11 3.20 1.20 -2.09
C PHE A 11 3.72 2.13 -3.18
N ILE A 12 3.50 1.76 -4.42
CA ILE A 12 3.92 2.60 -5.55
C ILE A 12 2.77 3.53 -5.90
N GLY A 13 2.99 4.83 -5.70
CA GLY A 13 1.94 5.82 -5.79
C GLY A 13 1.32 6.11 -4.44
N ILE A 14 2.12 6.06 -3.40
CA ILE A 14 1.65 6.09 -2.01
C ILE A 14 0.94 7.38 -1.64
N GLY A 15 1.20 8.47 -2.37
CA GLY A 15 0.60 9.76 -2.05
C GLY A 15 -0.85 9.93 -2.46
N GLY A 16 -1.42 8.95 -3.14
CA GLY A 16 -2.84 9.01 -3.48
C GLY A 16 -3.70 8.86 -2.23
N VAL A 17 -4.90 9.40 -2.29
CA VAL A 17 -5.79 9.38 -1.13
C VAL A 17 -6.07 7.96 -0.66
N GLY A 18 -6.48 7.09 -1.58
CA GLY A 18 -6.77 5.70 -1.23
C GLY A 18 -5.53 4.93 -0.85
N MET A 19 -4.42 5.17 -1.55
CA MET A 19 -3.19 4.46 -1.27
C MET A 19 -2.64 4.84 0.10
N SER A 20 -2.67 6.12 0.43
CA SER A 20 -2.15 6.55 1.72
C SER A 20 -2.98 5.98 2.87
N ALA A 21 -4.27 5.84 2.68
CA ALA A 21 -5.12 5.25 3.70
C ALA A 21 -4.74 3.79 3.96
N LEU A 22 -4.49 3.03 2.89
CA LEU A 22 -4.08 1.66 3.05
C LEU A 22 -2.70 1.55 3.70
N ALA A 23 -1.81 2.46 3.34
CA ALA A 23 -0.48 2.47 3.95
C ALA A 23 -0.56 2.71 5.45
N ARG A 24 -1.41 3.64 5.86
CA ARG A 24 -1.60 3.91 7.29
C ARG A 24 -2.16 2.71 8.01
N LEU A 25 -3.08 2.02 7.37
CA LEU A 25 -3.67 0.83 7.96
C LEU A 25 -2.62 -0.25 8.18
N CYS A 26 -1.79 -0.49 7.19
CA CYS A 26 -0.74 -1.48 7.34
C CYS A 26 0.25 -1.10 8.43
N LEU A 27 0.58 0.17 8.51
CA LEU A 27 1.49 0.64 9.56
C LEU A 27 0.87 0.43 10.93
N LYS A 28 -0.42 0.73 11.07
CA LYS A 28 -1.12 0.56 12.32
C LYS A 28 -1.14 -0.90 12.76
N ASP A 29 -1.21 -1.81 11.79
CA ASP A 29 -1.22 -3.24 12.07
C ASP A 29 0.17 -3.78 12.43
N GLY A 30 1.18 -2.95 12.42
CA GLY A 30 2.51 -3.37 12.84
C GLY A 30 3.44 -3.78 11.74
N TYR A 31 3.05 -3.61 10.49
CA TYR A 31 3.91 -3.97 9.37
C TYR A 31 4.88 -2.84 9.04
N SER A 32 5.95 -3.20 8.36
CA SER A 32 6.88 -2.21 7.84
C SER A 32 6.33 -1.67 6.53
N VAL A 33 6.24 -0.36 6.42
CA VAL A 33 5.64 0.27 5.25
C VAL A 33 6.63 1.21 4.58
N TYR A 34 6.76 1.05 3.28
CA TYR A 34 7.59 1.91 2.44
C TYR A 34 6.76 2.33 1.25
N GLY A 35 7.19 3.35 0.57
CA GLY A 35 6.44 3.75 -0.60
C GLY A 35 7.22 4.61 -1.55
N TYR A 36 6.62 4.82 -2.70
CA TYR A 36 7.15 5.68 -3.73
C TYR A 36 6.06 6.63 -4.20
N ASP A 37 6.44 7.85 -4.47
CA ASP A 37 5.58 8.76 -5.21
C ASP A 37 6.45 9.64 -6.09
N LYS A 38 5.84 10.17 -7.13
CA LYS A 38 6.56 10.99 -8.07
C LYS A 38 6.88 12.36 -7.48
N ILE A 39 5.97 12.87 -6.68
CA ILE A 39 6.05 14.23 -6.16
C ILE A 39 5.72 14.23 -4.68
N SER A 40 6.47 15.01 -3.91
CA SER A 40 6.12 15.15 -2.51
C SER A 40 4.85 16.01 -2.39
N SER A 41 4.08 15.73 -1.36
CA SER A 41 2.83 16.42 -1.12
C SER A 41 2.57 16.45 0.37
N GLU A 42 1.50 17.12 0.75
CA GLU A 42 1.10 17.15 2.13
C GLU A 42 0.84 15.74 2.65
N ILE A 43 0.24 14.92 1.80
CA ILE A 43 -0.03 13.53 2.19
C ILE A 43 1.26 12.76 2.44
N THR A 44 2.23 12.86 1.52
CA THR A 44 3.49 12.13 1.73
C THR A 44 4.23 12.67 2.95
N ASP A 45 4.14 13.97 3.20
CA ASP A 45 4.78 14.55 4.39
C ASP A 45 4.17 13.97 5.66
N GLN A 46 2.86 13.81 5.70
CA GLN A 46 2.20 13.23 6.86
C GLN A 46 2.60 11.77 7.06
N LEU A 47 2.72 11.02 5.98
CA LEU A 47 3.13 9.63 6.07
C LEU A 47 4.56 9.51 6.59
N ILE A 48 5.43 10.38 6.13
CA ILE A 48 6.80 10.37 6.60
C ILE A 48 6.86 10.67 8.09
N LYS A 49 6.03 11.58 8.56
CA LYS A 49 5.99 11.89 9.98
C LYS A 49 5.53 10.71 10.82
N LYS A 50 4.76 9.82 10.22
CA LYS A 50 4.29 8.62 10.91
C LYS A 50 5.31 7.50 10.90
N GLY A 51 6.42 7.68 10.20
CA GLY A 51 7.46 6.67 10.17
C GLY A 51 7.54 5.87 8.89
N ILE A 52 6.80 6.27 7.87
CA ILE A 52 6.85 5.58 6.59
C ILE A 52 7.96 6.18 5.76
N ASN A 53 8.81 5.33 5.19
CA ASN A 53 9.89 5.78 4.33
C ASN A 53 9.39 5.88 2.90
N ILE A 54 9.53 7.07 2.31
CA ILE A 54 9.04 7.30 0.96
C ILE A 54 10.20 7.69 0.06
N ILE A 55 10.22 7.08 -1.11
CA ILE A 55 11.22 7.33 -2.13
C ILE A 55 10.55 8.12 -3.25
N PHE A 56 11.24 9.13 -3.75
CA PHE A 56 10.71 9.94 -4.86
C PHE A 56 11.42 9.68 -6.17
N ASP A 57 12.29 8.69 -6.19
CA ASP A 57 13.02 8.26 -7.37
C ASP A 57 12.44 6.92 -7.83
N ASN A 58 12.09 6.82 -9.11
CA ASN A 58 11.44 5.63 -9.63
C ASN A 58 12.41 4.54 -10.08
N SER A 59 13.70 4.75 -9.95
CA SER A 59 14.67 3.78 -10.41
C SER A 59 14.79 2.62 -9.44
N VAL A 60 15.19 1.47 -9.97
CA VAL A 60 15.42 0.30 -9.13
C VAL A 60 16.61 0.53 -8.20
N SER A 61 17.58 1.32 -8.65
CA SER A 61 18.75 1.59 -7.83
C SER A 61 18.42 2.41 -6.58
N ALA A 62 17.25 3.04 -6.54
CA ALA A 62 16.83 3.78 -5.36
C ALA A 62 16.33 2.87 -4.25
N LEU A 63 16.08 1.60 -4.54
CA LEU A 63 15.57 0.65 -3.57
C LEU A 63 16.71 0.15 -2.68
N ASN A 64 16.46 0.11 -1.38
CA ASN A 64 17.46 -0.40 -0.47
C ASN A 64 17.42 -1.93 -0.43
N GLU A 65 18.32 -2.53 0.32
CA GLU A 65 18.42 -3.98 0.37
C GLU A 65 17.13 -4.66 0.80
N LEU A 66 16.47 -4.09 1.77
CA LEU A 66 15.22 -4.69 2.26
C LEU A 66 14.17 -4.72 1.16
N LEU A 67 14.11 -3.67 0.37
CA LEU A 67 13.09 -3.57 -0.68
C LEU A 67 13.40 -4.39 -1.91
N LEU A 68 14.61 -4.92 -2.01
CA LEU A 68 14.97 -5.79 -3.13
C LEU A 68 14.54 -7.24 -2.91
N SER A 69 14.05 -7.56 -1.74
CA SER A 69 13.65 -8.92 -1.40
C SER A 69 12.40 -9.37 -2.14
N THR A 70 12.34 -10.66 -2.47
CA THR A 70 11.15 -11.22 -3.09
C THR A 70 9.97 -11.32 -2.12
N GLU A 71 10.23 -11.08 -0.84
CA GLU A 71 9.18 -11.16 0.18
C GLU A 71 8.37 -9.88 0.31
N VAL A 72 8.80 -8.81 -0.32
CA VAL A 72 8.10 -7.54 -0.24
C VAL A 72 6.77 -7.62 -0.97
N GLN A 73 5.71 -7.16 -0.32
CA GLN A 73 4.38 -7.10 -0.92
C GLN A 73 4.25 -5.77 -1.64
N ILE A 74 3.86 -5.79 -2.89
CA ILE A 74 3.80 -4.58 -3.70
C ILE A 74 2.35 -4.21 -3.97
N ILE A 75 1.99 -2.97 -3.68
CA ILE A 75 0.67 -2.45 -4.00
C ILE A 75 0.88 -1.21 -4.87
N TYR A 76 0.17 -1.12 -5.97
CA TYR A 76 0.33 0.05 -6.84
C TYR A 76 -1.03 0.62 -7.24
N SER A 77 -1.03 1.93 -7.51
CA SER A 77 -2.26 2.61 -7.87
C SER A 77 -2.49 2.51 -9.37
N ALA A 78 -3.74 2.72 -9.78
CA ALA A 78 -4.09 2.66 -11.19
C ALA A 78 -3.36 3.70 -12.02
N ALA A 79 -2.84 4.74 -11.39
CA ALA A 79 -2.13 5.79 -12.12
C ALA A 79 -0.71 5.38 -12.52
N ILE A 80 -0.21 4.29 -11.98
CA ILE A 80 1.15 3.86 -12.26
C ILE A 80 1.17 3.06 -13.56
N PRO A 81 1.97 3.48 -14.54
CA PRO A 81 2.02 2.75 -15.81
C PRO A 81 2.76 1.42 -15.65
N ASN A 82 2.44 0.48 -16.52
CA ASN A 82 3.11 -0.82 -16.50
C ASN A 82 4.61 -0.71 -16.77
N SER A 83 5.03 0.37 -17.39
CA SER A 83 6.44 0.59 -17.70
C SER A 83 7.22 1.18 -16.53
N HIS A 84 6.59 1.42 -15.40
CA HIS A 84 7.27 1.95 -14.24
C HIS A 84 8.42 1.02 -13.85
N PRO A 85 9.65 1.53 -13.75
CA PRO A 85 10.82 0.65 -13.55
C PRO A 85 10.73 -0.24 -12.32
N GLN A 86 10.31 0.33 -11.21
CA GLN A 86 10.21 -0.46 -9.99
C GLN A 86 9.11 -1.52 -10.10
N LEU A 87 7.98 -1.15 -10.70
CA LEU A 87 6.89 -2.09 -10.86
C LEU A 87 7.31 -3.26 -11.75
N GLU A 88 7.99 -2.98 -12.86
CA GLU A 88 8.48 -4.01 -13.74
C GLU A 88 9.48 -4.92 -13.02
N PHE A 89 10.34 -4.32 -12.23
CA PHE A 89 11.33 -5.09 -11.49
C PHE A 89 10.65 -6.11 -10.58
N TYR A 90 9.66 -5.65 -9.83
CA TYR A 90 9.00 -6.55 -8.88
C TYR A 90 8.19 -7.64 -9.59
N LYS A 91 7.56 -7.30 -10.70
CA LYS A 91 6.83 -8.31 -11.47
C LYS A 91 7.76 -9.38 -12.01
N LYS A 92 8.91 -8.97 -12.51
CA LYS A 92 9.88 -9.92 -13.04
C LYS A 92 10.50 -10.77 -11.94
N GLN A 93 10.68 -10.19 -10.77
CA GLN A 93 11.27 -10.92 -9.67
C GLN A 93 10.30 -11.92 -9.07
N GLY A 94 9.02 -11.76 -9.31
CA GLY A 94 8.03 -12.70 -8.80
C GLY A 94 7.41 -12.32 -7.48
N ASN A 95 7.55 -11.05 -7.08
CA ASN A 95 6.91 -10.58 -5.85
C ASN A 95 5.40 -10.65 -5.99
N ASN A 96 4.73 -10.65 -4.84
CA ASN A 96 3.28 -10.55 -4.82
C ASN A 96 2.92 -9.10 -5.13
N VAL A 97 2.36 -8.88 -6.31
CA VAL A 97 2.04 -7.53 -6.79
C VAL A 97 0.54 -7.42 -6.98
N SER A 98 -0.06 -6.42 -6.35
CA SER A 98 -1.50 -6.22 -6.40
C SER A 98 -1.83 -4.77 -6.70
N LYS A 99 -2.93 -4.56 -7.42
CA LYS A 99 -3.47 -3.23 -7.57
C LYS A 99 -4.16 -2.83 -6.27
N ARG A 100 -4.31 -1.53 -6.06
CA ARG A 100 -4.95 -1.04 -4.85
C ARG A 100 -6.30 -1.71 -4.61
N ALA A 101 -7.12 -1.82 -5.65
CA ALA A 101 -8.45 -2.41 -5.49
C ALA A 101 -8.38 -3.87 -5.05
N GLU A 102 -7.43 -4.61 -5.60
CA GLU A 102 -7.25 -6.01 -5.23
C GLU A 102 -6.82 -6.14 -3.77
N PHE A 103 -5.91 -5.28 -3.36
CA PHE A 103 -5.41 -5.32 -1.99
C PHE A 103 -6.52 -4.95 -1.02
N LEU A 104 -7.31 -3.93 -1.35
CA LEU A 104 -8.43 -3.53 -0.52
C LEU A 104 -9.43 -4.66 -0.36
N SER A 105 -9.70 -5.37 -1.45
CA SER A 105 -10.60 -6.50 -1.41
C SER A 105 -10.11 -7.59 -0.44
N LYS A 106 -8.82 -7.85 -0.46
CA LYS A 106 -8.24 -8.84 0.44
C LYS A 106 -8.40 -8.43 1.90
N ILE A 107 -8.19 -7.15 2.18
CA ILE A 107 -8.34 -6.65 3.53
C ILE A 107 -9.79 -6.79 3.98
N CYS A 108 -10.73 -6.43 3.13
CA CYS A 108 -12.13 -6.52 3.47
C CYS A 108 -12.57 -7.96 3.72
N ASN A 109 -12.05 -8.87 2.94
CA ASN A 109 -12.38 -10.28 3.13
C ASN A 109 -11.85 -10.80 4.46
N ASN A 110 -10.69 -10.34 4.85
CA ASN A 110 -10.12 -10.75 6.12
C ASN A 110 -10.83 -10.13 7.31
N LYS A 111 -11.43 -8.96 7.10
CA LYS A 111 -12.15 -8.28 8.16
C LYS A 111 -13.63 -8.41 7.89
N LYS A 112 -14.18 -9.51 8.33
CA LYS A 112 -15.57 -9.83 8.07
C LYS A 112 -16.55 -8.75 8.45
N THR A 113 -16.26 -8.04 9.50
CA THR A 113 -17.14 -6.97 9.94
C THR A 113 -17.34 -5.94 8.87
N LEU A 114 -16.26 -5.60 8.20
CA LEU A 114 -16.34 -4.64 7.11
C LEU A 114 -17.19 -5.17 5.97
N ALA A 115 -17.01 -6.44 5.65
CA ALA A 115 -17.74 -7.04 4.56
C ALA A 115 -19.24 -7.01 4.85
N VAL A 116 -19.60 -7.34 6.06
CA VAL A 116 -21.01 -7.34 6.44
C VAL A 116 -21.60 -5.95 6.33
N ALA A 117 -20.88 -4.99 6.88
CA ALA A 117 -21.35 -3.62 6.80
C ALA A 117 -21.51 -3.18 5.36
N GLY A 118 -20.61 -3.63 4.51
CA GLY A 118 -20.66 -3.24 3.12
C GLY A 118 -21.85 -3.72 2.36
N THR A 119 -22.44 -4.82 2.82
CA THR A 119 -23.56 -5.35 2.09
C THR A 119 -24.81 -4.53 2.25
N HIS A 120 -24.88 -3.78 3.28
CA HIS A 120 -26.10 -3.10 3.55
C HIS A 120 -26.32 -1.79 2.89
N GLY A 121 -25.42 -1.15 2.42
CA GLY A 121 -25.75 0.10 1.80
C GLY A 121 -24.59 0.55 1.01
N LYS A 122 -24.78 0.49 -0.24
CA LYS A 122 -23.72 0.85 -1.09
C LYS A 122 -23.20 2.20 -0.80
N THR A 123 -24.07 3.12 -0.55
CA THR A 123 -23.66 4.47 -0.25
C THR A 123 -22.97 4.56 1.07
N THR A 124 -23.49 3.83 2.02
CA THR A 124 -22.96 3.86 3.36
C THR A 124 -21.65 3.16 3.45
N THR A 125 -21.38 2.28 2.53
CA THR A 125 -20.17 1.50 2.58
C THR A 125 -18.92 2.37 2.65
N SER A 126 -18.87 3.40 1.84
CA SER A 126 -17.72 4.28 1.85
C SER A 126 -17.53 4.95 3.19
N SER A 127 -18.62 5.42 3.76
CA SER A 127 -18.54 6.07 5.05
C SER A 127 -18.06 5.15 6.13
N ILE A 128 -18.54 3.92 6.08
CA ILE A 128 -18.16 2.95 7.08
C ILE A 128 -16.66 2.65 7.00
N LEU A 129 -16.17 2.50 5.80
CA LEU A 129 -14.75 2.26 5.62
C LEU A 129 -13.93 3.42 6.15
N THR A 130 -14.41 4.62 5.95
CA THR A 130 -13.71 5.79 6.44
C THR A 130 -13.65 5.80 7.94
N HIS A 131 -14.72 5.44 8.60
CA HIS A 131 -14.75 5.42 10.05
C HIS A 131 -13.83 4.39 10.64
N ILE A 132 -13.75 3.26 10.01
CA ILE A 132 -12.93 2.17 10.53
C ILE A 132 -11.47 2.50 10.42
N PHE A 133 -11.12 3.17 9.36
CA PHE A 133 -9.73 3.53 9.14
C PHE A 133 -9.38 4.86 9.76
#